data_6b85be91f3466db8bb18cbbd5538536d
#
_entry.id   6b85be91f3466db8bb18cbbd5538536d
#
_cell.length_a   1.000
_cell.length_b   1.000
_cell.length_c   1.000
_cell.angle_alpha   90.00
_cell.angle_beta   90.00
_cell.angle_gamma   90.00
#
_symmetry.space_group_name_H-M   'P 1'
#
loop_
_entity.id
_entity.type
_entity.pdbx_description
1 polymer ?
#
loop_
_entity_poly.entity_id
_entity_poly.type
_entity_poly.pdbx_seq_one_letter_code
_entity_poly.pdbx_strand_id
1 'polypeptide(L)'
;MKRISKVLVFLLMTVTFSLLCMPAEAALSGDYYSDSDAKEFYDSISFREIEPTENMGKIVSFDVANQILLAFSSQKIAVCDTSGKILKAFEFQTYGNYYVQWCGDDIQIYFVRGDSLLTVMQDGELVSCIAVNPDRAT
;
A
#
# COMPACT_ATOMS: atom_id res chain seq x y z
N MET A 1 35.94 2.65 17.28
CA MET A 1 34.81 2.03 18.00
C MET A 1 33.49 2.76 17.82
N LYS A 2 33.44 4.09 17.80
CA LYS A 2 32.19 4.85 17.58
C LYS A 2 31.57 4.67 16.18
N ARG A 3 32.33 4.25 15.16
CA ARG A 3 31.82 4.02 13.79
C ARG A 3 31.10 2.69 13.62
N ILE A 4 31.46 1.68 14.40
CA ILE A 4 30.87 0.33 14.32
C ILE A 4 29.48 0.33 14.96
N SER A 5 29.23 1.12 16.03
CA SER A 5 27.93 1.20 16.67
C SER A 5 26.88 1.92 15.81
N LYS A 6 27.29 2.89 14.98
CA LYS A 6 26.37 3.58 14.05
C LYS A 6 25.96 2.70 12.88
N VAL A 7 26.88 1.90 12.36
CA VAL A 7 26.59 0.94 11.29
C VAL A 7 25.71 -0.19 11.81
N LEU A 8 25.95 -0.65 13.05
CA LEU A 8 25.12 -1.68 13.68
C LEU A 8 23.69 -1.19 13.95
N VAL A 9 23.54 0.05 14.42
CA VAL A 9 22.21 0.67 14.65
C VAL A 9 21.48 0.87 13.32
N PHE A 10 22.17 1.29 12.27
CA PHE A 10 21.59 1.44 10.95
C PHE A 10 21.18 0.08 10.36
N LEU A 11 22.00 -0.94 10.53
CA LEU A 11 21.69 -2.31 10.12
C LEU A 11 20.48 -2.88 10.91
N LEU A 12 20.40 -2.59 12.21
CA LEU A 12 19.30 -3.00 13.06
C LEU A 12 17.99 -2.29 12.67
N MET A 13 18.05 -1.01 12.30
CA MET A 13 16.89 -0.25 11.83
C MET A 13 16.41 -0.74 10.46
N THR A 14 17.31 -1.08 9.53
CA THR A 14 16.92 -1.64 8.23
C THR A 14 16.34 -3.04 8.35
N VAL A 15 16.84 -3.86 9.25
CA VAL A 15 16.31 -5.20 9.54
C VAL A 15 14.94 -5.12 10.22
N THR A 16 14.74 -4.20 11.17
CA THR A 16 13.42 -3.99 11.80
C THR A 16 12.40 -3.42 10.83
N PHE A 17 12.80 -2.59 9.88
CA PHE A 17 11.90 -2.05 8.87
C PHE A 17 11.46 -3.11 7.85
N SER A 18 12.36 -3.99 7.41
CA SER A 18 12.01 -5.12 6.54
C SER A 18 11.18 -6.19 7.26
N LEU A 19 11.33 -6.34 8.56
CA LEU A 19 10.54 -7.25 9.39
C LEU A 19 9.12 -6.73 9.67
N LEU A 20 8.87 -5.41 9.56
CA LEU A 20 7.53 -4.84 9.72
C LEU A 20 6.61 -5.13 8.52
N CYS A 21 7.16 -5.37 7.34
CA CYS A 21 6.39 -5.78 6.17
C CYS A 21 6.01 -7.27 6.22
N MET A 22 6.93 -8.13 6.67
CA MET A 22 6.70 -9.58 6.79
C MET A 22 5.74 -9.97 7.93
N PRO A 23 5.86 -9.41 9.16
CA PRO A 23 4.91 -9.72 10.22
C PRO A 23 3.52 -9.12 10.01
N ALA A 24 3.36 -8.08 9.21
CA ALA A 24 2.04 -7.58 8.85
C ALA A 24 1.28 -8.60 8.00
N GLU A 25 1.94 -9.31 7.11
CA GLU A 25 1.35 -10.45 6.38
C GLU A 25 1.11 -11.65 7.29
N ALA A 26 1.96 -11.88 8.29
CA ALA A 26 1.87 -13.01 9.21
C ALA A 26 1.03 -12.73 10.46
N ALA A 27 0.98 -11.47 10.94
CA ALA A 27 0.23 -11.05 12.12
C ALA A 27 -1.22 -10.67 11.80
N LEU A 28 -1.49 -10.24 10.60
CA LEU A 28 -2.83 -10.20 10.04
C LEU A 28 -3.17 -11.64 9.67
N SER A 29 -3.71 -12.40 10.63
CA SER A 29 -4.16 -13.78 10.43
C SER A 29 -5.34 -13.80 9.44
N GLY A 30 -5.10 -13.25 8.26
CA GLY A 30 -6.03 -13.23 7.17
C GLY A 30 -5.73 -14.37 6.23
N ASP A 31 -6.76 -15.05 5.81
CA ASP A 31 -6.63 -15.98 4.71
C ASP A 31 -6.35 -15.18 3.42
N TYR A 32 -5.32 -15.58 2.71
CA TYR A 32 -5.12 -15.07 1.36
C TYR A 32 -6.35 -15.44 0.53
N TYR A 33 -6.84 -14.49 -0.23
CA TYR A 33 -7.79 -14.83 -1.26
C TYR A 33 -7.14 -15.83 -2.23
N SER A 34 -7.91 -16.77 -2.74
CA SER A 34 -7.47 -17.55 -3.90
C SER A 34 -7.07 -16.59 -5.02
N ASP A 35 -6.21 -17.01 -5.94
CA ASP A 35 -5.79 -16.14 -7.05
C ASP A 35 -6.97 -15.62 -7.86
N SER A 36 -8.04 -16.44 -8.02
CA SER A 36 -9.27 -16.04 -8.71
C SER A 36 -10.06 -14.99 -7.91
N ASP A 37 -10.18 -15.14 -6.60
CA ASP A 37 -10.92 -14.21 -5.74
C ASP A 37 -10.17 -12.86 -5.62
N ALA A 38 -8.85 -12.89 -5.51
CA ALA A 38 -8.01 -11.70 -5.51
C ALA A 38 -8.15 -10.92 -6.82
N LYS A 39 -8.14 -11.62 -7.95
CA LYS A 39 -8.33 -11.00 -9.26
C LYS A 39 -9.75 -10.43 -9.41
N GLU A 40 -10.77 -11.14 -8.95
CA GLU A 40 -12.16 -10.65 -8.97
C GLU A 40 -12.30 -9.37 -8.14
N PHE A 41 -11.71 -9.33 -6.96
CA PHE A 41 -11.68 -8.12 -6.13
C PHE A 41 -10.96 -6.98 -6.84
N TYR A 42 -9.78 -7.23 -7.39
CA TYR A 42 -8.97 -6.25 -8.12
C TYR A 42 -9.74 -5.70 -9.33
N ASP A 43 -10.37 -6.55 -10.10
CA ASP A 43 -11.18 -6.14 -11.26
C ASP A 43 -12.42 -5.32 -10.83
N SER A 44 -13.00 -5.63 -9.65
CA SER A 44 -14.20 -4.96 -9.14
C SER A 44 -13.97 -3.49 -8.79
N ILE A 45 -12.75 -3.11 -8.39
CA ILE A 45 -12.41 -1.73 -8.03
C ILE A 45 -11.94 -0.89 -9.22
N SER A 46 -11.84 -1.46 -10.40
CA SER A 46 -11.41 -0.76 -11.63
C SER A 46 -10.08 -0.01 -11.45
N PHE A 47 -9.10 -0.67 -10.83
CA PHE A 47 -7.79 -0.09 -10.56
C PHE A 47 -7.05 0.18 -11.87
N ARG A 48 -6.63 1.43 -12.08
CA ARG A 48 -5.96 1.82 -13.32
C ARG A 48 -4.99 2.98 -13.10
N GLU A 49 -3.92 3.00 -13.89
CA GLU A 49 -3.03 4.15 -13.98
C GLU A 49 -3.72 5.29 -14.72
N ILE A 50 -3.54 6.51 -14.23
CA ILE A 50 -4.05 7.75 -14.83
C ILE A 50 -2.92 8.75 -15.01
N GLU A 51 -3.13 9.74 -15.88
CA GLU A 51 -2.23 10.88 -15.96
C GLU A 51 -2.32 11.71 -14.68
N PRO A 52 -1.18 12.10 -14.08
CA PRO A 52 -1.17 12.97 -12.92
C PRO A 52 -1.82 14.33 -13.23
N THR A 53 -2.71 14.77 -12.35
CA THR A 53 -3.36 16.07 -12.43
C THR A 53 -2.96 16.95 -11.25
N GLU A 54 -3.00 18.28 -11.40
CA GLU A 54 -2.64 19.21 -10.32
C GLU A 54 -3.60 19.12 -9.14
N ASN A 55 -4.87 18.79 -9.39
CA ASN A 55 -5.89 18.69 -8.35
C ASN A 55 -6.34 17.23 -8.17
N MET A 56 -5.60 16.51 -7.35
CA MET A 56 -5.93 15.12 -7.00
C MET A 56 -6.95 15.01 -5.87
N GLY A 57 -7.20 16.09 -5.12
CA GLY A 57 -8.11 16.11 -3.99
C GLY A 57 -7.37 16.25 -2.66
N LYS A 58 -8.09 16.01 -1.56
CA LYS A 58 -7.54 16.09 -0.21
C LYS A 58 -6.77 14.83 0.15
N ILE A 59 -5.59 14.98 0.73
CA ILE A 59 -4.79 13.85 1.22
C ILE A 59 -5.47 13.27 2.48
N VAL A 60 -5.70 11.97 2.46
CA VAL A 60 -6.33 11.23 3.58
C VAL A 60 -5.38 10.23 4.23
N SER A 61 -4.34 9.82 3.53
CA SER A 61 -3.33 8.89 4.04
C SER A 61 -2.02 9.08 3.27
N PHE A 62 -0.91 8.77 3.90
CA PHE A 62 0.39 8.79 3.23
C PHE A 62 1.36 7.85 3.91
N ASP A 63 2.40 7.46 3.19
CA ASP A 63 3.53 6.72 3.73
C ASP A 63 4.81 7.15 3.01
N VAL A 64 5.91 7.22 3.74
CA VAL A 64 7.20 7.70 3.24
C VAL A 64 8.25 6.62 3.40
N ALA A 65 8.87 6.26 2.30
CA ALA A 65 10.04 5.40 2.24
C ALA A 65 11.08 6.05 1.31
N ASN A 66 11.57 5.35 0.30
CA ASN A 66 12.40 5.96 -0.75
C ASN A 66 11.61 6.91 -1.64
N GLN A 67 10.30 6.72 -1.70
CA GLN A 67 9.34 7.56 -2.41
C GLN A 67 8.20 7.89 -1.46
N ILE A 68 7.40 8.88 -1.81
CA ILE A 68 6.22 9.29 -1.05
C ILE A 68 4.98 8.69 -1.72
N LEU A 69 4.19 7.98 -0.94
CA LEU A 69 2.90 7.45 -1.36
C LEU A 69 1.79 8.31 -0.76
N LEU A 70 0.93 8.85 -1.58
CA LEU A 70 -0.20 9.70 -1.18
C LEU A 70 -1.52 9.05 -1.56
N ALA A 71 -2.48 9.08 -0.66
CA ALA A 71 -3.86 8.71 -0.92
C ALA A 71 -4.77 9.94 -0.77
N PHE A 72 -5.69 10.09 -1.71
CA PHE A 72 -6.59 11.24 -1.79
C PHE A 72 -8.04 10.82 -1.56
N SER A 73 -8.85 11.73 -1.05
CA SER A 73 -10.28 11.50 -0.82
C SER A 73 -11.08 11.19 -2.11
N SER A 74 -10.51 11.49 -3.25
CA SER A 74 -11.10 11.25 -4.58
C SER A 74 -10.93 9.82 -5.10
N GLN A 75 -10.47 8.89 -4.26
CA GLN A 75 -10.16 7.50 -4.65
C GLN A 75 -9.01 7.44 -5.67
N LYS A 76 -8.01 8.25 -5.44
CA LYS A 76 -6.77 8.30 -6.22
C LYS A 76 -5.58 8.16 -5.31
N ILE A 77 -4.52 7.57 -5.83
CA ILE A 77 -3.23 7.49 -5.15
C ILE A 77 -2.13 8.01 -6.08
N ALA A 78 -1.08 8.52 -5.50
CA ALA A 78 0.07 9.02 -6.23
C ALA A 78 1.36 8.52 -5.63
N VAL A 79 2.32 8.18 -6.49
CA VAL A 79 3.70 7.92 -6.13
C VAL A 79 4.50 9.16 -6.49
N CYS A 80 5.15 9.76 -5.50
CA CYS A 80 5.93 10.97 -5.64
C CYS A 80 7.41 10.71 -5.34
N ASP A 81 8.28 11.51 -5.93
CA ASP A 81 9.67 11.59 -5.48
C ASP A 81 9.79 12.36 -4.16
N THR A 82 10.99 12.41 -3.59
CA THR A 82 11.23 13.10 -2.32
C THR A 82 11.09 14.61 -2.40
N SER A 83 11.03 15.20 -3.60
CA SER A 83 10.74 16.62 -3.81
C SER A 83 9.24 16.92 -3.87
N GLY A 84 8.39 15.90 -3.88
CA GLY A 84 6.95 16.02 -3.99
C GLY A 84 6.42 16.00 -5.42
N LYS A 85 7.27 15.75 -6.42
CA LYS A 85 6.83 15.61 -7.80
C LYS A 85 6.12 14.28 -7.99
N ILE A 86 4.92 14.30 -8.57
CA ILE A 86 4.15 13.09 -8.87
C ILE A 86 4.80 12.36 -10.05
N LEU A 87 5.19 11.13 -9.83
CA LEU A 87 5.78 10.24 -10.85
C LEU A 87 4.74 9.36 -11.51
N LYS A 88 3.79 8.85 -10.71
CA LYS A 88 2.69 8.00 -11.15
C LYS A 88 1.44 8.29 -10.36
N ALA A 89 0.30 8.07 -10.97
CA ALA A 89 -1.00 8.19 -10.32
C ALA A 89 -1.92 7.04 -10.76
N PHE A 90 -2.78 6.62 -9.82
CA PHE A 90 -3.76 5.56 -10.04
C PHE A 90 -5.10 6.03 -9.51
N GLU A 91 -6.18 5.50 -10.09
CA GLU A 91 -7.51 5.66 -9.54
C GLU A 91 -8.21 4.30 -9.40
N PHE A 92 -9.18 4.25 -8.51
CA PHE A 92 -9.99 3.06 -8.29
C PHE A 92 -11.35 3.46 -7.72
N GLN A 93 -12.27 2.51 -7.69
CA GLN A 93 -13.61 2.72 -7.14
C GLN A 93 -13.77 1.88 -5.87
N THR A 94 -14.11 2.54 -4.77
CA THR A 94 -14.39 1.87 -3.51
C THR A 94 -15.48 2.62 -2.74
N TYR A 95 -16.09 1.92 -1.82
CA TYR A 95 -17.03 2.50 -0.86
C TYR A 95 -16.37 2.55 0.51
N GLY A 96 -16.30 3.74 1.11
CA GLY A 96 -15.73 3.95 2.43
C GLY A 96 -14.27 4.39 2.39
N ASN A 97 -13.67 4.35 3.57
CA ASN A 97 -12.31 4.81 3.77
C ASN A 97 -11.27 3.78 3.34
N TYR A 98 -10.10 4.26 2.97
CA TYR A 98 -8.96 3.43 2.66
C TYR A 98 -7.67 4.10 3.12
N TYR A 99 -6.64 3.30 3.34
CA TYR A 99 -5.32 3.75 3.77
C TYR A 99 -4.25 3.10 2.92
N VAL A 100 -3.11 3.77 2.77
CA VAL A 100 -2.00 3.27 1.97
C VAL A 100 -0.73 3.13 2.79
N GLN A 101 0.09 2.17 2.41
CA GLN A 101 1.42 1.99 2.95
C GLN A 101 2.34 1.35 1.91
N TRP A 102 3.64 1.53 2.10
CA TRP A 102 4.63 0.79 1.36
C TRP A 102 4.85 -0.60 1.95
N CYS A 103 5.02 -1.58 1.09
CA CYS A 103 5.56 -2.88 1.44
C CYS A 103 6.75 -3.17 0.51
N GLY A 104 7.98 -2.81 0.96
CA GLY A 104 9.11 -2.73 0.05
C GLY A 104 8.85 -1.68 -1.03
N ASP A 105 8.91 -2.08 -2.29
CA ASP A 105 8.60 -1.24 -3.44
C ASP A 105 7.15 -1.36 -3.91
N ASP A 106 6.36 -2.23 -3.28
CA ASP A 106 4.97 -2.46 -3.63
C ASP A 106 4.04 -1.54 -2.84
N ILE A 107 2.89 -1.25 -3.42
CA ILE A 107 1.85 -0.41 -2.82
C ILE A 107 0.82 -1.31 -2.16
N GLN A 108 0.55 -1.07 -0.87
CA GLN A 108 -0.55 -1.72 -0.16
C GLN A 108 -1.67 -0.73 0.09
N ILE A 109 -2.90 -1.16 -0.21
CA ILE A 109 -4.12 -0.40 0.01
C ILE A 109 -5.02 -1.21 0.94
N TYR A 110 -5.30 -0.64 2.11
CA TYR A 110 -6.23 -1.23 3.06
C TYR A 110 -7.62 -0.62 2.88
N PHE A 111 -8.61 -1.45 2.57
CA PHE A 111 -10.01 -1.06 2.43
C PHE A 111 -10.75 -1.38 3.72
N VAL A 112 -11.14 -0.34 4.45
CA VAL A 112 -11.72 -0.46 5.78
C VAL A 112 -13.04 -1.23 5.77
N ARG A 113 -13.91 -0.96 4.81
CA ARG A 113 -15.24 -1.55 4.76
C ARG A 113 -15.22 -3.05 4.47
N GLY A 114 -14.29 -3.51 3.67
CA GLY A 114 -14.14 -4.93 3.32
C GLY A 114 -13.12 -5.68 4.16
N ASP A 115 -12.41 -4.98 5.06
CA ASP A 115 -11.26 -5.52 5.79
C ASP A 115 -10.29 -6.26 4.84
N SER A 116 -10.00 -5.64 3.69
CA SER A 116 -9.16 -6.23 2.65
C SER A 116 -7.88 -5.43 2.46
N LEU A 117 -6.76 -6.13 2.37
CA LEU A 117 -5.45 -5.55 2.07
C LEU A 117 -5.02 -5.99 0.68
N LEU A 118 -5.02 -5.05 -0.24
CA LEU A 118 -4.59 -5.24 -1.63
C LEU A 118 -3.13 -4.82 -1.77
N THR A 119 -2.32 -5.66 -2.41
CA THR A 119 -0.95 -5.33 -2.78
C THR A 119 -0.82 -5.29 -4.29
N VAL A 120 -0.31 -4.18 -4.81
CA VAL A 120 -0.06 -3.97 -6.23
C VAL A 120 1.37 -3.49 -6.45
N MET A 121 1.95 -3.82 -7.59
CA MET A 121 3.24 -3.27 -8.01
C MET A 121 3.08 -1.81 -8.47
N GLN A 122 4.19 -1.11 -8.60
CA GLN A 122 4.18 0.29 -9.07
C GLN A 122 3.77 0.44 -10.54
N ASP A 123 3.71 -0.64 -11.30
CA ASP A 123 3.13 -0.67 -12.67
C ASP A 123 1.62 -0.93 -12.66
N GLY A 124 1.02 -1.14 -11.47
CA GLY A 124 -0.39 -1.41 -11.30
C GLY A 124 -0.78 -2.89 -11.32
N GLU A 125 0.17 -3.81 -11.49
CA GLU A 125 -0.13 -5.24 -11.49
C GLU A 125 -0.46 -5.76 -10.09
N LEU A 126 -1.46 -6.63 -10.01
CA LEU A 126 -1.87 -7.30 -8.79
C LEU A 126 -0.78 -8.25 -8.28
N VAL A 127 -0.43 -8.11 -6.99
CA VAL A 127 0.45 -9.05 -6.29
C VAL A 127 -0.36 -10.01 -5.43
N SER A 128 -1.21 -9.49 -4.53
CA SER A 128 -2.01 -10.30 -3.63
C SER A 128 -3.19 -9.52 -3.06
N CYS A 129 -4.15 -10.23 -2.52
CA CYS A 129 -5.21 -9.68 -1.69
C CYS A 129 -5.39 -10.57 -0.45
N ILE A 130 -5.53 -9.95 0.71
CA ILE A 130 -5.69 -10.62 2.00
C ILE A 130 -6.97 -10.11 2.66
N ALA A 131 -7.79 -11.02 3.15
CA ALA A 131 -8.88 -10.68 4.06
C ALA A 131 -8.31 -10.53 5.48
N VAL A 132 -8.28 -9.30 5.97
CA VAL A 132 -7.62 -8.98 7.26
C VAL A 132 -8.38 -9.54 8.46
N ASN A 133 -9.69 -9.69 8.35
CA ASN A 133 -10.53 -10.16 9.45
C ASN A 133 -11.74 -10.93 8.90
N PRO A 134 -11.57 -12.23 8.61
CA PRO A 134 -12.64 -13.02 7.98
C PRO A 134 -13.91 -13.10 8.85
N ASP A 135 -13.80 -12.96 10.18
CA ASP A 135 -14.96 -12.96 11.07
C ASP A 135 -15.81 -11.68 11.01
N ARG A 136 -15.29 -10.60 10.44
CA ARG A 136 -16.02 -9.35 10.20
C ARG A 136 -16.62 -9.24 8.80
N ALA A 137 -16.23 -10.11 7.90
CA ALA A 137 -16.71 -10.10 6.51
C ALA A 137 -18.09 -10.77 6.33
N THR A 138 -18.67 -11.26 7.41
CA THR A 138 -20.02 -11.84 7.42
C THR A 138 -21.09 -10.84 7.82
#